data_c36d65a618b4e968ce3a22c10d558167
#
_entry.id   c36d65a618b4e968ce3a22c10d558167
#
_cell.length_a   1.000
_cell.length_b   1.000
_cell.length_c   1.000
_cell.angle_alpha   90.00
_cell.angle_beta   90.00
_cell.angle_gamma   90.00
#
_symmetry.space_group_name_H-M   'P 1'
#
loop_
_entity.id
_entity.type
_entity.pdbx_description
1 polymer ?
#
loop_
_entity_poly.entity_id
_entity_poly.type
_entity_poly.pdbx_seq_one_letter_code
_entity_poly.pdbx_strand_id
1 'polypeptide(L)'
;MLQALMESGLHPVQMKDKLDDFIQKIQQLSALLHMDLSGHTLDHIALRINDQQLAQAAHQEWLKSGRQISSAEINGRAIIVLEFDQPLAAGPWHIECLELPYPAPGKVYPEQSWEHVEFVVPSQAVSAEAFLADVQQQFPALAAGWDGLAEQGVKIKLSSPKGEGERLNNPTVAFKWQGVCIKLHPHTLKTIVESEQTPNPRSES
;
A
#
# COMPACT_ATOMS: atom_id res chain seq x y z
N MET A 1 23.78 2.07 12.99
CA MET A 1 22.41 1.84 12.46
C MET A 1 22.37 1.05 11.14
N LEU A 2 23.23 1.35 10.19
CA LEU A 2 23.25 0.62 8.91
C LEU A 2 23.50 -0.89 9.10
N GLN A 3 24.43 -1.26 9.98
CA GLN A 3 24.69 -2.66 10.30
C GLN A 3 23.45 -3.35 10.87
N ALA A 4 22.76 -2.72 11.83
CA ALA A 4 21.53 -3.26 12.42
C ALA A 4 20.42 -3.42 11.37
N LEU A 5 20.31 -2.49 10.42
CA LEU A 5 19.37 -2.57 9.31
C LEU A 5 19.68 -3.79 8.43
N MET A 6 20.95 -4.02 8.10
CA MET A 6 21.37 -5.17 7.31
C MET A 6 21.19 -6.49 8.06
N GLU A 7 21.49 -6.52 9.36
CA GLU A 7 21.27 -7.70 10.20
C GLU A 7 19.78 -8.08 10.30
N SER A 8 18.90 -7.08 10.25
CA SER A 8 17.46 -7.30 10.24
C SER A 8 16.88 -7.71 8.88
N GLY A 9 17.69 -7.66 7.80
CA GLY A 9 17.24 -7.96 6.45
C GLY A 9 16.39 -6.88 5.79
N LEU A 10 16.42 -5.65 6.31
CA LEU A 10 15.55 -4.54 5.89
C LEU A 10 16.24 -3.50 5.00
N HIS A 11 17.52 -3.70 4.69
CA HIS A 11 18.21 -2.82 3.76
C HIS A 11 17.57 -2.90 2.36
N PRO A 12 17.47 -1.79 1.61
CA PRO A 12 16.83 -1.78 0.28
C PRO A 12 17.31 -2.87 -0.68
N VAL A 13 18.59 -3.19 -0.69
CA VAL A 13 19.14 -4.30 -1.52
C VAL A 13 18.51 -5.63 -1.12
N GLN A 14 18.43 -5.91 0.19
CA GLN A 14 17.84 -7.14 0.72
C GLN A 14 16.31 -7.18 0.48
N MET A 15 15.65 -6.04 0.59
CA MET A 15 14.22 -5.93 0.32
C MET A 15 13.91 -6.17 -1.16
N LYS A 16 14.74 -5.65 -2.07
CA LYS A 16 14.63 -5.92 -3.51
C LYS A 16 14.84 -7.40 -3.84
N ASP A 17 15.75 -8.06 -3.16
CA ASP A 17 15.96 -9.52 -3.33
C ASP A 17 14.75 -10.35 -2.91
N LYS A 18 13.94 -9.87 -1.97
CA LYS A 18 12.72 -10.51 -1.51
C LYS A 18 11.48 -10.18 -2.34
N LEU A 19 11.59 -9.24 -3.26
CA LEU A 19 10.44 -8.70 -3.98
C LEU A 19 9.76 -9.76 -4.85
N ASP A 20 10.51 -10.58 -5.56
CA ASP A 20 9.96 -11.59 -6.46
C ASP A 20 9.10 -12.62 -5.71
N ASP A 21 9.57 -13.12 -4.56
CA ASP A 21 8.80 -14.05 -3.75
C ASP A 21 7.51 -13.42 -3.21
N PHE A 22 7.60 -12.16 -2.78
CA PHE A 22 6.43 -11.42 -2.33
C PHE A 22 5.42 -11.23 -3.47
N ILE A 23 5.86 -10.83 -4.64
CA ILE A 23 4.99 -10.62 -5.82
C ILE A 23 4.37 -11.93 -6.29
N GLN A 24 5.08 -13.06 -6.21
CA GLN A 24 4.48 -14.37 -6.50
C GLN A 24 3.29 -14.67 -5.58
N LYS A 25 3.41 -14.38 -4.28
CA LYS A 25 2.29 -14.54 -3.34
C LYS A 25 1.13 -13.58 -3.66
N ILE A 26 1.44 -12.35 -4.05
CA ILE A 26 0.41 -11.39 -4.52
C ILE A 26 -0.32 -11.94 -5.74
N GLN A 27 0.39 -12.52 -6.69
CA GLN A 27 -0.23 -13.13 -7.87
C GLN A 27 -1.09 -14.35 -7.50
N GLN A 28 -0.67 -15.17 -6.53
CA GLN A 28 -1.47 -16.27 -6.00
C GLN A 28 -2.75 -15.77 -5.34
N LEU A 29 -2.67 -14.70 -4.54
CA LEU A 29 -3.85 -14.08 -3.93
C LEU A 29 -4.79 -13.50 -5.00
N SER A 30 -4.26 -12.80 -5.98
CA SER A 30 -5.03 -12.28 -7.12
C SER A 30 -5.81 -13.39 -7.85
N ALA A 31 -5.15 -14.53 -8.10
CA ALA A 31 -5.79 -15.69 -8.73
C ALA A 31 -6.89 -16.29 -7.83
N LEU A 32 -6.65 -16.38 -6.53
CA LEU A 32 -7.63 -16.86 -5.56
C LEU A 32 -8.86 -15.95 -5.48
N LEU A 33 -8.66 -14.65 -5.64
CA LEU A 33 -9.73 -13.65 -5.70
C LEU A 33 -10.46 -13.64 -7.06
N HIS A 34 -9.96 -14.37 -8.04
CA HIS A 34 -10.43 -14.32 -9.42
C HIS A 34 -10.40 -12.91 -10.03
N MET A 35 -9.35 -12.16 -9.70
CA MET A 35 -9.12 -10.82 -10.23
C MET A 35 -7.88 -10.82 -11.11
N ASP A 36 -8.05 -10.47 -12.38
CA ASP A 36 -6.90 -10.19 -13.24
C ASP A 36 -6.49 -8.74 -13.07
N LEU A 37 -5.41 -8.53 -12.31
CA LEU A 37 -4.86 -7.20 -12.02
C LEU A 37 -3.70 -6.83 -12.93
N SER A 38 -3.33 -7.66 -13.89
CA SER A 38 -2.18 -7.42 -14.78
C SER A 38 -2.29 -6.14 -15.61
N GLY A 39 -3.52 -5.74 -15.96
CA GLY A 39 -3.81 -4.50 -16.68
C GLY A 39 -4.08 -3.29 -15.79
N HIS A 40 -4.01 -3.45 -14.47
CA HIS A 40 -4.23 -2.37 -13.51
C HIS A 40 -2.91 -1.78 -13.02
N THR A 41 -2.94 -0.51 -12.63
CA THR A 41 -1.77 0.16 -12.06
C THR A 41 -1.52 -0.35 -10.65
N LEU A 42 -0.36 -0.97 -10.42
CA LEU A 42 0.16 -1.22 -9.09
C LEU A 42 0.81 0.09 -8.60
N ASP A 43 0.07 0.82 -7.79
CA ASP A 43 0.38 2.20 -7.43
C ASP A 43 1.56 2.30 -6.46
N HIS A 44 1.53 1.52 -5.39
CA HIS A 44 2.63 1.48 -4.44
C HIS A 44 2.74 0.16 -3.70
N ILE A 45 3.91 -0.04 -3.11
CA ILE A 45 4.23 -1.16 -2.24
C ILE A 45 4.58 -0.63 -0.85
N ALA A 46 4.16 -1.34 0.18
CA ALA A 46 4.41 -0.97 1.56
C ALA A 46 5.18 -2.05 2.30
N LEU A 47 6.04 -1.61 3.19
CA LEU A 47 6.77 -2.46 4.11
C LEU A 47 6.37 -2.18 5.56
N ARG A 48 6.71 -3.11 6.47
CA ARG A 48 6.51 -2.95 7.91
C ARG A 48 7.83 -3.08 8.64
N ILE A 49 8.07 -2.13 9.52
CA ILE A 49 9.20 -2.10 10.44
C ILE A 49 8.66 -1.80 11.82
N ASN A 50 9.07 -2.58 12.82
CA ASN A 50 8.54 -2.46 14.20
C ASN A 50 9.39 -1.55 15.09
N ASP A 51 10.59 -1.21 14.67
CA ASP A 51 11.53 -0.40 15.44
C ASP A 51 11.71 0.98 14.81
N GLN A 52 11.61 2.02 15.63
CA GLN A 52 11.71 3.42 15.19
C GLN A 52 13.06 3.75 14.56
N GLN A 53 14.15 3.24 15.13
CA GLN A 53 15.50 3.52 14.61
C GLN A 53 15.78 2.76 13.33
N LEU A 54 15.28 1.52 13.21
CA LEU A 54 15.36 0.77 11.95
C LEU A 54 14.53 1.43 10.85
N ALA A 55 13.33 1.92 11.17
CA ALA A 55 12.51 2.66 10.20
C ALA A 55 13.23 3.92 9.70
N GLN A 56 13.87 4.65 10.60
CA GLN A 56 14.65 5.83 10.24
C GLN A 56 15.85 5.47 9.36
N ALA A 57 16.57 4.40 9.69
CA ALA A 57 17.69 3.93 8.88
C ALA A 57 17.25 3.47 7.48
N ALA A 58 16.16 2.71 7.41
CA ALA A 58 15.57 2.29 6.12
C ALA A 58 15.13 3.51 5.29
N HIS A 59 14.48 4.50 5.91
CA HIS A 59 14.09 5.75 5.27
C HIS A 59 15.28 6.47 4.62
N GLN A 60 16.38 6.61 5.36
CA GLN A 60 17.60 7.23 4.83
C GLN A 60 18.20 6.45 3.66
N GLU A 61 18.22 5.12 3.73
CA GLU A 61 18.76 4.29 2.66
C GLU A 61 17.86 4.32 1.40
N TRP A 62 16.54 4.30 1.55
CA TRP A 62 15.62 4.41 0.43
C TRP A 62 15.66 5.77 -0.26
N LEU A 63 15.98 6.85 0.46
CA LEU A 63 16.17 8.18 -0.11
C LEU A 63 17.31 8.26 -1.13
N LYS A 64 18.24 7.30 -1.12
CA LYS A 64 19.32 7.22 -2.11
C LYS A 64 18.83 6.80 -3.50
N SER A 65 17.64 6.21 -3.60
CA SER A 65 17.05 5.74 -4.86
C SER A 65 15.64 6.29 -5.12
N GLY A 66 15.29 7.37 -4.44
CA GLY A 66 14.01 8.03 -4.60
C GLY A 66 13.96 9.37 -3.89
N ARG A 67 12.82 10.03 -4.00
CA ARG A 67 12.57 11.30 -3.30
C ARG A 67 11.31 11.20 -2.46
N GLN A 68 11.32 11.82 -1.30
CA GLN A 68 10.14 11.89 -0.44
C GLN A 68 9.12 12.88 -1.04
N ILE A 69 7.89 12.41 -1.21
CA ILE A 69 6.79 13.22 -1.72
C ILE A 69 5.72 13.50 -0.66
N SER A 70 5.70 12.74 0.44
CA SER A 70 4.78 12.98 1.55
C SER A 70 5.32 12.42 2.87
N SER A 71 4.85 13.03 3.97
CA SER A 71 5.03 12.57 5.35
C SER A 71 3.74 12.86 6.12
N ALA A 72 2.67 12.15 5.78
CA ALA A 72 1.38 12.30 6.43
C ALA A 72 1.35 11.58 7.79
N GLU A 73 0.67 12.16 8.78
CA GLU A 73 0.35 11.45 10.02
C GLU A 73 -0.99 10.73 9.89
N ILE A 74 -0.97 9.43 10.11
CA ILE A 74 -2.16 8.58 10.12
C ILE A 74 -2.10 7.66 11.34
N ASN A 75 -3.15 7.69 12.18
CA ASN A 75 -3.21 6.90 13.40
C ASN A 75 -2.02 7.11 14.35
N GLY A 76 -1.58 8.36 14.50
CA GLY A 76 -0.53 8.75 15.45
C GLY A 76 0.90 8.40 15.03
N ARG A 77 1.13 8.07 13.75
CA ARG A 77 2.46 7.78 13.20
C ARG A 77 2.68 8.45 11.86
N ALA A 78 3.93 8.75 11.56
CA ALA A 78 4.31 9.23 10.24
C ALA A 78 4.26 8.07 9.22
N ILE A 79 3.68 8.33 8.06
CA ILE A 79 3.73 7.46 6.90
C ILE A 79 4.47 8.20 5.81
N ILE A 80 5.68 7.73 5.52
CA ILE A 80 6.53 8.32 4.49
C ILE A 80 6.16 7.73 3.14
N VAL A 81 6.00 8.59 2.14
CA VAL A 81 5.84 8.16 0.75
C VAL A 81 7.03 8.63 -0.04
N LEU A 82 7.68 7.69 -0.72
CA LEU A 82 8.81 7.93 -1.62
C LEU A 82 8.40 7.59 -3.05
N GLU A 83 8.77 8.45 -3.98
CA GLU A 83 8.74 8.14 -5.41
C GLU A 83 10.11 7.63 -5.82
N PHE A 84 10.17 6.44 -6.42
CA PHE A 84 11.42 5.87 -6.91
C PHE A 84 11.97 6.64 -8.10
N ASP A 85 13.30 6.84 -8.17
CA ASP A 85 13.99 7.39 -9.34
C ASP A 85 13.79 6.49 -10.57
N GLN A 86 13.81 5.17 -10.35
CA GLN A 86 13.50 4.14 -11.33
C GLN A 86 12.40 3.24 -10.74
N PRO A 87 11.24 3.11 -11.39
CA PRO A 87 10.20 2.21 -10.93
C PRO A 87 10.71 0.78 -10.70
N LEU A 88 10.24 0.12 -9.65
CA LEU A 88 10.60 -1.26 -9.37
C LEU A 88 9.86 -2.20 -10.32
N ALA A 89 10.58 -3.02 -11.06
CA ALA A 89 9.97 -4.09 -11.85
C ALA A 89 9.50 -5.22 -10.90
N ALA A 90 8.23 -5.59 -11.02
CA ALA A 90 7.58 -6.57 -10.13
C ALA A 90 6.56 -7.40 -10.91
N GLY A 91 6.96 -8.57 -11.41
CA GLY A 91 6.11 -9.35 -12.29
C GLY A 91 5.69 -8.54 -13.53
N PRO A 92 4.38 -8.44 -13.83
CA PRO A 92 3.89 -7.64 -14.96
C PRO A 92 3.81 -6.14 -14.65
N TRP A 93 4.15 -5.71 -13.43
CA TRP A 93 3.98 -4.33 -12.98
C TRP A 93 5.29 -3.57 -12.82
N HIS A 94 5.17 -2.23 -12.82
CA HIS A 94 6.23 -1.30 -12.46
C HIS A 94 5.73 -0.42 -11.32
N ILE A 95 6.37 -0.51 -10.16
CA ILE A 95 5.95 0.16 -8.94
C ILE A 95 6.66 1.50 -8.84
N GLU A 96 5.90 2.60 -8.80
CA GLU A 96 6.45 3.95 -8.76
C GLU A 96 6.73 4.47 -7.36
N CYS A 97 5.98 4.01 -6.35
CA CYS A 97 6.05 4.56 -5.00
C CYS A 97 6.25 3.49 -3.93
N LEU A 98 6.93 3.90 -2.87
CA LEU A 98 7.10 3.15 -1.63
C LEU A 98 6.35 3.85 -0.50
N GLU A 99 5.59 3.10 0.27
CA GLU A 99 5.05 3.54 1.54
C GLU A 99 5.87 2.93 2.68
N LEU A 100 6.43 3.80 3.53
CA LEU A 100 7.22 3.43 4.69
C LEU A 100 6.56 4.01 5.94
N PRO A 101 5.69 3.25 6.61
CA PRO A 101 5.11 3.67 7.87
C PRO A 101 6.12 3.53 9.01
N TYR A 102 6.25 4.57 9.81
CA TYR A 102 6.93 4.46 11.10
C TYR A 102 6.08 3.64 12.06
N PRO A 103 6.69 2.92 13.03
CA PRO A 103 5.93 2.07 13.93
C PRO A 103 4.97 2.88 14.80
N ALA A 104 3.74 2.39 14.94
CA ALA A 104 2.74 2.96 15.84
C ALA A 104 2.98 2.47 17.26
N PRO A 105 2.80 3.32 18.29
CA PRO A 105 2.94 2.90 19.70
C PRO A 105 2.04 1.71 20.02
N GLY A 106 2.62 0.69 20.65
CA GLY A 106 1.89 -0.50 21.10
C GLY A 106 1.47 -1.48 20.02
N LYS A 107 1.87 -1.26 18.77
CA LYS A 107 1.52 -2.13 17.65
C LYS A 107 2.78 -2.78 17.08
N VAL A 108 2.83 -4.11 17.11
CA VAL A 108 3.94 -4.91 16.59
C VAL A 108 3.40 -5.87 15.53
N TYR A 109 3.99 -5.84 14.35
CA TYR A 109 3.66 -6.76 13.27
C TYR A 109 4.47 -8.05 13.41
N PRO A 110 3.89 -9.22 13.06
CA PRO A 110 4.59 -10.51 13.19
C PRO A 110 5.88 -10.58 12.37
N GLU A 111 5.90 -9.93 11.21
CA GLU A 111 7.06 -9.90 10.33
C GLU A 111 7.40 -8.48 9.91
N GLN A 112 8.69 -8.18 9.87
CA GLN A 112 9.24 -6.97 9.28
C GLN A 112 9.68 -7.30 7.86
N SER A 113 8.92 -6.90 6.87
CA SER A 113 9.18 -7.14 5.44
C SER A 113 8.15 -6.39 4.59
N TRP A 114 8.07 -6.72 3.30
CA TRP A 114 6.97 -6.31 2.45
C TRP A 114 5.64 -6.81 3.03
N GLU A 115 4.63 -5.96 3.04
CA GLU A 115 3.33 -6.32 3.61
C GLU A 115 2.20 -6.29 2.59
N HIS A 116 2.07 -5.18 1.86
CA HIS A 116 0.97 -5.03 0.92
C HIS A 116 1.36 -4.26 -0.33
N VAL A 117 0.54 -4.45 -1.34
CA VAL A 117 0.49 -3.62 -2.54
C VAL A 117 -0.88 -2.97 -2.66
N GLU A 118 -0.95 -1.79 -3.27
CA GLU A 118 -2.21 -1.14 -3.60
C GLU A 118 -2.35 -0.98 -5.11
N PHE A 119 -3.50 -1.42 -5.63
CA PHE A 119 -3.88 -1.25 -7.03
C PHE A 119 -4.94 -0.17 -7.17
N VAL A 120 -4.87 0.58 -8.26
CA VAL A 120 -5.90 1.55 -8.62
C VAL A 120 -7.00 0.85 -9.39
N VAL A 121 -8.21 0.93 -8.86
CA VAL A 121 -9.45 0.51 -9.56
C VAL A 121 -10.32 1.76 -9.69
N PRO A 122 -10.49 2.30 -10.90
CA PRO A 122 -11.23 3.54 -11.09
C PRO A 122 -12.66 3.47 -10.56
N SER A 123 -13.04 4.48 -9.77
CA SER A 123 -14.39 4.59 -9.19
C SER A 123 -14.66 6.03 -8.79
N GLN A 124 -15.92 6.43 -8.81
CA GLN A 124 -16.41 7.71 -8.27
C GLN A 124 -16.93 7.58 -6.84
N ALA A 125 -16.85 6.39 -6.26
CA ALA A 125 -17.34 6.13 -4.91
C ALA A 125 -16.58 6.95 -3.85
N VAL A 126 -17.30 7.40 -2.84
CA VAL A 126 -16.75 8.15 -1.70
C VAL A 126 -16.79 7.35 -0.39
N SER A 127 -17.46 6.21 -0.38
CA SER A 127 -17.49 5.27 0.75
C SER A 127 -16.86 3.94 0.37
N ALA A 128 -16.36 3.21 1.36
CA ALA A 128 -15.74 1.91 1.13
C ALA A 128 -16.76 0.88 0.62
N GLU A 129 -17.99 0.92 1.11
CA GLU A 129 -19.06 0.03 0.68
C GLU A 129 -19.48 0.27 -0.78
N ALA A 130 -19.61 1.53 -1.17
CA ALA A 130 -19.90 1.89 -2.56
C ALA A 130 -18.74 1.54 -3.49
N PHE A 131 -17.51 1.73 -3.02
CA PHE A 131 -16.32 1.33 -3.77
C PHE A 131 -16.25 -0.18 -3.96
N LEU A 132 -16.55 -0.97 -2.91
CA LEU A 132 -16.62 -2.43 -3.04
C LEU A 132 -17.66 -2.86 -4.08
N ALA A 133 -18.82 -2.22 -4.11
CA ALA A 133 -19.85 -2.51 -5.11
C ALA A 133 -19.33 -2.27 -6.53
N ASP A 134 -18.60 -1.16 -6.77
CA ASP A 134 -17.97 -0.88 -8.06
C ASP A 134 -16.89 -1.90 -8.42
N VAL A 135 -16.08 -2.31 -7.45
CA VAL A 135 -15.06 -3.35 -7.65
C VAL A 135 -15.72 -4.67 -8.04
N GLN A 136 -16.76 -5.10 -7.36
CA GLN A 136 -17.49 -6.33 -7.67
C GLN A 136 -18.15 -6.27 -9.05
N GLN A 137 -18.59 -5.11 -9.48
CA GLN A 137 -19.13 -4.91 -10.81
C GLN A 137 -18.05 -5.03 -11.89
N GLN A 138 -16.86 -4.48 -11.65
CA GLN A 138 -15.73 -4.55 -12.58
C GLN A 138 -15.09 -5.95 -12.60
N PHE A 139 -15.19 -6.70 -11.52
CA PHE A 139 -14.67 -8.07 -11.37
C PHE A 139 -15.80 -9.05 -11.02
N PRO A 140 -16.62 -9.46 -11.99
CA PRO A 140 -17.77 -10.34 -11.72
C PRO A 140 -17.40 -11.68 -11.11
N ALA A 141 -16.23 -12.23 -11.44
CA ALA A 141 -15.76 -13.50 -10.88
C ALA A 141 -15.39 -13.38 -9.40
N LEU A 142 -14.88 -12.22 -8.96
CA LEU A 142 -14.69 -11.91 -7.54
C LEU A 142 -16.05 -11.92 -6.82
N ALA A 143 -17.05 -11.25 -7.37
CA ALA A 143 -18.39 -11.20 -6.80
C ALA A 143 -19.01 -12.59 -6.69
N ALA A 144 -18.86 -13.42 -7.73
CA ALA A 144 -19.40 -14.79 -7.75
C ALA A 144 -18.74 -15.70 -6.70
N GLY A 145 -17.44 -15.52 -6.41
CA GLY A 145 -16.70 -16.31 -5.42
C GLY A 145 -16.66 -15.68 -4.02
N TRP A 146 -17.32 -14.57 -3.80
CA TRP A 146 -17.19 -13.77 -2.58
C TRP A 146 -17.41 -14.54 -1.28
N ASP A 147 -18.50 -15.30 -1.20
CA ASP A 147 -18.89 -16.01 0.02
C ASP A 147 -17.91 -17.13 0.40
N GLY A 148 -17.14 -17.64 -0.55
CA GLY A 148 -16.14 -18.69 -0.32
C GLY A 148 -14.78 -18.16 0.13
N LEU A 149 -14.52 -16.86 0.11
CA LEU A 149 -13.21 -16.28 0.39
C LEU A 149 -12.76 -16.49 1.84
N ALA A 150 -13.67 -16.37 2.78
CA ALA A 150 -13.36 -16.57 4.20
C ALA A 150 -12.90 -18.02 4.49
N GLU A 151 -13.54 -19.02 3.86
CA GLU A 151 -13.15 -20.42 3.98
C GLU A 151 -11.77 -20.71 3.38
N GLN A 152 -11.36 -19.91 2.40
CA GLN A 152 -10.02 -20.00 1.79
C GLN A 152 -8.96 -19.21 2.56
N GLY A 153 -9.32 -18.64 3.71
CA GLY A 153 -8.41 -17.90 4.59
C GLY A 153 -8.23 -16.43 4.26
N VAL A 154 -9.03 -15.88 3.35
CA VAL A 154 -8.99 -14.45 3.01
C VAL A 154 -9.75 -13.64 4.05
N LYS A 155 -9.10 -12.63 4.61
CA LYS A 155 -9.73 -11.63 5.46
C LYS A 155 -9.94 -10.34 4.67
N ILE A 156 -11.15 -9.80 4.73
CA ILE A 156 -11.54 -8.60 3.98
C ILE A 156 -11.76 -7.45 4.96
N LYS A 157 -11.21 -6.30 4.65
CA LYS A 157 -11.39 -5.08 5.45
C LYS A 157 -11.76 -3.92 4.53
N LEU A 158 -12.83 -3.22 4.89
CA LEU A 158 -13.23 -1.96 4.27
C LEU A 158 -12.76 -0.80 5.16
N SER A 159 -12.19 0.22 4.56
CA SER A 159 -11.73 1.41 5.29
C SER A 159 -11.73 2.63 4.38
N SER A 160 -11.67 3.82 5.00
CA SER A 160 -11.52 5.09 4.29
C SER A 160 -10.44 5.89 5.02
N PRO A 161 -9.16 5.45 4.93
CA PRO A 161 -8.07 6.15 5.59
C PRO A 161 -7.93 7.57 5.01
N LYS A 162 -7.68 8.53 5.90
CA LYS A 162 -7.46 9.92 5.52
C LYS A 162 -6.33 10.49 6.38
N GLY A 163 -5.26 10.92 5.73
CA GLY A 163 -4.18 11.64 6.38
C GLY A 163 -4.56 13.08 6.67
N GLU A 164 -3.85 13.71 7.61
CA GLU A 164 -4.00 15.13 7.88
C GLU A 164 -3.68 15.95 6.62
N GLY A 165 -4.60 16.84 6.24
CA GLY A 165 -4.48 17.66 5.03
C GLY A 165 -4.98 17.02 3.75
N GLU A 166 -5.23 15.72 3.72
CA GLU A 166 -5.83 15.04 2.57
C GLU A 166 -7.28 15.48 2.36
N ARG A 167 -7.65 15.75 1.11
CA ARG A 167 -8.98 16.24 0.74
C ARG A 167 -9.81 15.23 -0.02
N LEU A 168 -9.16 14.29 -0.71
CA LEU A 168 -9.83 13.23 -1.43
C LEU A 168 -10.27 12.13 -0.45
N ASN A 169 -11.49 11.66 -0.63
CA ASN A 169 -11.90 10.42 -0.01
C ASN A 169 -11.13 9.27 -0.65
N ASN A 170 -10.55 8.40 0.17
CA ASN A 170 -9.77 7.26 -0.29
C ASN A 170 -10.38 5.96 0.23
N PRO A 171 -11.57 5.56 -0.28
CA PRO A 171 -12.15 4.30 0.10
C PRO A 171 -11.25 3.15 -0.30
N THR A 172 -11.05 2.20 0.59
CA THR A 172 -10.09 1.12 0.41
C THR A 172 -10.74 -0.22 0.74
N VAL A 173 -10.51 -1.20 -0.12
CA VAL A 173 -10.83 -2.60 0.12
C VAL A 173 -9.52 -3.37 0.24
N ALA A 174 -9.34 -4.08 1.35
CA ALA A 174 -8.14 -4.87 1.61
C ALA A 174 -8.46 -6.35 1.68
N PHE A 175 -7.65 -7.17 1.02
CA PHE A 175 -7.69 -8.63 1.05
C PHE A 175 -6.40 -9.13 1.65
N LYS A 176 -6.48 -9.73 2.85
CA LYS A 176 -5.32 -10.28 3.56
C LYS A 176 -5.33 -11.81 3.52
N TRP A 177 -4.20 -12.40 3.17
CA TRP A 177 -4.06 -13.84 3.03
C TRP A 177 -2.60 -14.26 3.23
N GLN A 178 -2.36 -15.21 4.11
CA GLN A 178 -1.04 -15.82 4.36
C GLN A 178 0.12 -14.80 4.47
N GLY A 179 -0.09 -13.74 5.24
CA GLY A 179 0.93 -12.72 5.51
C GLY A 179 1.11 -11.67 4.43
N VAL A 180 0.37 -11.74 3.33
CA VAL A 180 0.37 -10.71 2.28
C VAL A 180 -1.00 -10.05 2.17
N CYS A 181 -1.04 -8.87 1.55
CA CYS A 181 -2.27 -8.10 1.43
C CYS A 181 -2.31 -7.38 0.08
N ILE A 182 -3.45 -7.48 -0.59
CA ILE A 182 -3.81 -6.64 -1.73
C ILE A 182 -4.82 -5.60 -1.24
N LYS A 183 -4.52 -4.33 -1.48
CA LYS A 183 -5.47 -3.24 -1.27
C LYS A 183 -5.87 -2.64 -2.61
N LEU A 184 -7.12 -2.22 -2.71
CA LEU A 184 -7.67 -1.52 -3.87
C LEU A 184 -8.15 -0.15 -3.44
N HIS A 185 -7.87 0.87 -4.24
CA HIS A 185 -8.36 2.24 -4.03
C HIS A 185 -8.60 2.94 -5.38
N PRO A 186 -9.42 4.02 -5.41
CA PRO A 186 -9.81 4.63 -6.69
C PRO A 186 -8.83 5.67 -7.21
N HIS A 187 -7.90 6.16 -6.40
CA HIS A 187 -6.95 7.22 -6.75
C HIS A 187 -5.51 6.75 -6.59
N THR A 188 -4.61 7.26 -7.43
CA THR A 188 -3.17 7.05 -7.20
C THR A 188 -2.72 7.75 -5.93
N LEU A 189 -1.69 7.24 -5.29
CA LEU A 189 -1.10 7.85 -4.09
C LEU A 189 -0.58 9.26 -4.40
N LYS A 190 -0.02 9.48 -5.58
CA LYS A 190 0.41 10.82 -6.04
C LYS A 190 -0.77 11.81 -6.07
N THR A 191 -1.92 11.39 -6.59
CA THR A 191 -3.13 12.24 -6.61
C THR A 191 -3.60 12.57 -5.21
N ILE A 192 -3.56 11.62 -4.29
CA ILE A 192 -3.91 11.83 -2.87
C ILE A 192 -2.93 12.83 -2.24
N VAL A 193 -1.64 12.65 -2.45
CA VAL A 193 -0.60 13.56 -1.94
C VAL A 193 -0.75 14.98 -2.52
N GLU A 194 -1.02 15.11 -3.80
CA GLU A 194 -1.28 16.41 -4.43
C GLU A 194 -2.49 17.11 -3.81
N SER A 195 -3.50 16.38 -3.36
CA SER A 195 -4.66 16.96 -2.68
C SER A 195 -4.30 17.63 -1.35
N GLU A 196 -3.25 17.16 -0.67
CA GLU A 196 -2.74 17.75 0.58
C GLU A 196 -2.09 19.12 0.33
N GLN A 197 -1.47 19.29 -0.84
CA GLN A 197 -0.65 20.45 -1.19
C GLN A 197 -1.47 21.61 -1.79
N THR A 198 -2.71 21.35 -2.20
CA THR A 198 -3.57 22.38 -2.81
C THR A 198 -4.13 23.32 -1.73
N PRO A 199 -3.94 24.66 -1.82
CA PRO A 199 -4.51 25.61 -0.86
C PRO A 199 -6.03 25.47 -0.78
N ASN A 200 -6.60 25.59 0.43
CA ASN A 200 -8.04 25.55 0.61
C ASN A 200 -8.66 26.84 0.09
N PRO A 201 -9.52 26.83 -0.95
CA PRO A 201 -10.16 28.04 -1.45
C PRO A 201 -11.11 28.73 -0.44
N ARG A 202 -11.33 28.13 0.73
CA ARG A 202 -12.19 28.68 1.80
C ARG A 202 -11.43 29.39 2.91
N SER A 203 -10.11 29.57 2.81
CA SER A 203 -9.31 30.29 3.81
C SER A 203 -9.10 31.79 3.47
N GLU A 204 -9.69 32.27 2.39
CA GLU A 204 -9.71 33.69 2.04
C GLU A 204 -11.15 34.23 2.19
N SER A 205 -11.55 34.44 3.44
CA SER A 205 -12.72 35.30 3.75
C SER A 205 -12.55 35.88 5.14
#